data_dbba82b513f4d031d3d91264281a13bd
#
_entry.id   dbba82b513f4d031d3d91264281a13bd
#
_cell.length_a   1.000
_cell.length_b   1.000
_cell.length_c   1.000
_cell.angle_alpha   90.00
_cell.angle_beta   90.00
_cell.angle_gamma   90.00
#
_symmetry.space_group_name_H-M   'P 1'
#
loop_
_entity.id
_entity.type
_entity.pdbx_description
1 polymer ?
#
loop_
_entity_poly.entity_id
_entity_poly.type
_entity_poly.pdbx_seq_one_letter_code
_entity_poly.pdbx_strand_id
1 'polypeptide(L)'
;MRQLKIAMLQICPAGSLEKNLEKGIAYCQKAKQMGADIALFPEMWSNGYNIYGRPKESWFSEAIGTDSPFVKRFQLAAKTLQMAIGVTFLESCGTGPKNTLILFDRYVKFVFKYSKIHTCDFDDEKYLTPGSSFHTAQLDTALGKVQVGAMICFDREFPESARVLMLKSAELILVPNACPMEINRLSQLRSRAFENMLCVATCNYPSGVPDCNGHSSVFDGIAFKEEDPSYDMCLLEAGEEEGIYMASLDLEALRDYRRKESFGNAYRHPQKYQDLIREEKEAPFIRKDYRP
;
A
#
# COMPACT_ATOMS: atom_id res chain seq x y z
N MET A 1 14.65 -0.17 -22.02
CA MET A 1 13.16 -0.30 -22.11
C MET A 1 12.53 0.74 -21.19
N ARG A 2 11.29 1.20 -21.47
CA ARG A 2 10.60 2.16 -20.59
C ARG A 2 10.12 1.42 -19.34
N GLN A 3 10.42 1.98 -18.15
CA GLN A 3 10.08 1.39 -16.86
C GLN A 3 8.89 2.11 -16.24
N LEU A 4 8.07 1.40 -15.45
CA LEU A 4 6.98 1.97 -14.66
C LEU A 4 7.56 2.72 -13.47
N LYS A 5 7.31 4.02 -13.41
CA LYS A 5 7.84 4.89 -12.35
C LYS A 5 6.81 5.10 -11.26
N ILE A 6 7.17 4.69 -10.04
CA ILE A 6 6.33 4.79 -8.85
C ILE A 6 6.95 5.80 -7.89
N ALA A 7 6.17 6.83 -7.52
CA ALA A 7 6.56 7.83 -6.54
C ALA A 7 5.96 7.50 -5.18
N MET A 8 6.78 7.24 -4.19
CA MET A 8 6.40 7.22 -2.78
C MET A 8 6.45 8.65 -2.25
N LEU A 9 5.28 9.17 -1.86
CA LEU A 9 5.15 10.51 -1.28
C LEU A 9 5.37 10.42 0.24
N GLN A 10 6.64 10.25 0.65
CA GLN A 10 7.04 10.22 2.06
C GLN A 10 7.01 11.63 2.63
N ILE A 11 5.83 12.10 3.01
CA ILE A 11 5.60 13.51 3.36
C ILE A 11 4.89 13.68 4.70
N CYS A 12 5.28 14.71 5.45
CA CYS A 12 4.63 15.07 6.70
C CYS A 12 3.20 15.60 6.45
N PRO A 13 2.22 15.24 7.30
CA PRO A 13 0.91 15.88 7.25
C PRO A 13 1.00 17.36 7.61
N ALA A 14 0.06 18.16 7.08
CA ALA A 14 0.04 19.61 7.26
C ALA A 14 -0.98 20.09 8.32
N GLY A 15 -1.56 19.15 9.10
CA GLY A 15 -2.33 19.43 10.30
C GLY A 15 -3.83 19.72 10.09
N SER A 16 -4.33 19.78 8.85
CA SER A 16 -5.78 19.81 8.57
C SER A 16 -6.11 19.15 7.24
N LEU A 17 -7.36 18.75 7.06
CA LEU A 17 -7.84 18.12 5.83
C LEU A 17 -7.51 18.98 4.58
N GLU A 18 -7.80 20.28 4.64
CA GLU A 18 -7.58 21.21 3.54
C GLU A 18 -6.10 21.36 3.23
N LYS A 19 -5.26 21.55 4.27
CA LYS A 19 -3.81 21.68 4.10
C LYS A 19 -3.17 20.38 3.59
N ASN A 20 -3.67 19.21 4.06
CA ASN A 20 -3.24 17.91 3.55
C ASN A 20 -3.62 17.73 2.08
N LEU A 21 -4.82 18.20 1.68
CA LEU A 21 -5.24 18.22 0.28
C LEU A 21 -4.31 19.08 -0.58
N GLU A 22 -4.09 20.34 -0.19
CA GLU A 22 -3.23 21.28 -0.94
C GLU A 22 -1.80 20.77 -1.06
N LYS A 23 -1.21 20.34 0.04
CA LYS A 23 0.14 19.75 0.07
C LYS A 23 0.20 18.50 -0.80
N GLY A 24 -0.77 17.59 -0.67
CA GLY A 24 -0.82 16.36 -1.44
C GLY A 24 -0.90 16.61 -2.95
N ILE A 25 -1.75 17.54 -3.39
CA ILE A 25 -1.84 17.92 -4.82
C ILE A 25 -0.51 18.52 -5.31
N ALA A 26 0.12 19.39 -4.54
CA ALA A 26 1.41 19.99 -4.92
C ALA A 26 2.51 18.91 -5.06
N TYR A 27 2.53 17.91 -4.17
CA TYR A 27 3.48 16.80 -4.27
C TYR A 27 3.16 15.86 -5.44
N CYS A 28 1.89 15.62 -5.77
CA CYS A 28 1.52 14.92 -7.00
C CYS A 28 2.01 15.64 -8.26
N GLN A 29 1.93 16.98 -8.30
CA GLN A 29 2.46 17.78 -9.41
C GLN A 29 3.99 17.63 -9.54
N LYS A 30 4.71 17.70 -8.43
CA LYS A 30 6.17 17.47 -8.41
C LYS A 30 6.54 16.04 -8.84
N ALA A 31 5.83 15.04 -8.33
CA ALA A 31 6.03 13.64 -8.74
C ALA A 31 5.83 13.47 -10.25
N LYS A 32 4.80 14.10 -10.82
CA LYS A 32 4.60 14.10 -12.28
C LYS A 32 5.73 14.77 -13.04
N GLN A 33 6.24 15.90 -12.56
CA GLN A 33 7.41 16.57 -13.16
C GLN A 33 8.67 15.70 -13.14
N MET A 34 8.80 14.84 -12.09
CA MET A 34 9.87 13.83 -12.00
C MET A 34 9.59 12.60 -12.90
N GLY A 35 8.43 12.55 -13.55
CA GLY A 35 8.07 11.51 -14.52
C GLY A 35 7.34 10.31 -13.92
N ALA A 36 6.71 10.44 -12.75
CA ALA A 36 5.92 9.38 -12.14
C ALA A 36 4.74 8.94 -13.01
N ASP A 37 4.49 7.65 -13.06
CA ASP A 37 3.29 7.02 -13.62
C ASP A 37 2.24 6.74 -12.51
N ILE A 38 2.72 6.51 -11.28
CA ILE A 38 1.89 6.28 -10.08
C ILE A 38 2.45 7.12 -8.94
N ALA A 39 1.58 7.78 -8.16
CA ALA A 39 1.92 8.39 -6.88
C ALA A 39 1.15 7.71 -5.75
N LEU A 40 1.84 7.34 -4.67
CA LEU A 40 1.28 6.67 -3.51
C LEU A 40 1.48 7.54 -2.27
N PHE A 41 0.41 7.73 -1.51
CA PHE A 41 0.42 8.39 -0.21
C PHE A 41 0.66 7.42 0.95
N PRO A 42 1.15 7.89 2.12
CA PRO A 42 1.15 7.14 3.36
C PRO A 42 -0.27 6.82 3.84
N GLU A 43 -0.39 6.00 4.86
CA GLU A 43 -1.65 5.55 5.47
C GLU A 43 -2.47 6.73 6.03
N MET A 44 -3.79 6.75 5.78
CA MET A 44 -4.74 7.77 6.27
C MET A 44 -4.28 9.23 6.06
N TRP A 45 -3.81 9.56 4.87
CA TRP A 45 -3.31 10.90 4.52
C TRP A 45 -4.30 12.03 4.85
N SER A 46 -5.61 11.79 4.78
CA SER A 46 -6.63 12.81 5.02
C SER A 46 -6.48 13.50 6.38
N ASN A 47 -6.12 12.74 7.42
CA ASN A 47 -5.91 13.26 8.77
C ASN A 47 -4.49 13.03 9.31
N GLY A 48 -3.57 12.51 8.45
CA GLY A 48 -2.17 12.28 8.79
C GLY A 48 -1.96 11.18 9.83
N TYR A 49 -2.84 10.17 9.85
CA TYR A 49 -2.83 9.08 10.84
C TYR A 49 -2.90 9.55 12.29
N ASN A 50 -3.48 10.71 12.53
CA ASN A 50 -3.50 11.36 13.85
C ASN A 50 -4.70 10.86 14.68
N ILE A 51 -4.63 9.61 15.15
CA ILE A 51 -5.68 8.96 15.93
C ILE A 51 -5.25 8.63 17.36
N TYR A 52 -3.97 8.35 17.59
CA TYR A 52 -3.45 7.85 18.85
C TYR A 52 -3.58 8.85 20.00
N GLY A 53 -4.04 8.33 21.16
CA GLY A 53 -4.18 9.10 22.38
C GLY A 53 -5.24 10.20 22.32
N ARG A 54 -6.09 10.21 21.31
CA ARG A 54 -7.19 11.15 21.11
C ARG A 54 -8.54 10.50 21.44
N PRO A 55 -9.50 11.26 22.01
CA PRO A 55 -10.87 10.76 22.13
C PRO A 55 -11.39 10.33 20.75
N LYS A 56 -11.96 9.13 20.65
CA LYS A 56 -12.40 8.57 19.36
C LYS A 56 -13.41 9.47 18.64
N GLU A 57 -14.27 10.15 19.38
CA GLU A 57 -15.28 11.07 18.84
C GLU A 57 -14.64 12.22 18.07
N SER A 58 -13.46 12.68 18.50
CA SER A 58 -12.75 13.79 17.86
C SER A 58 -12.25 13.41 16.48
N TRP A 59 -11.60 12.25 16.32
CA TRP A 59 -11.07 11.83 15.03
C TRP A 59 -12.11 11.10 14.15
N PHE A 60 -13.19 10.57 14.73
CA PHE A 60 -14.35 10.07 13.97
C PHE A 60 -14.99 11.19 13.14
N SER A 61 -15.05 12.40 13.69
CA SER A 61 -15.58 13.57 12.97
C SER A 61 -14.71 14.01 11.78
N GLU A 62 -13.46 13.53 11.70
CA GLU A 62 -12.54 13.78 10.58
C GLU A 62 -12.75 12.79 9.41
N ALA A 63 -13.59 11.77 9.60
CA ALA A 63 -13.88 10.79 8.57
C ALA A 63 -14.68 11.41 7.42
N ILE A 64 -14.28 11.11 6.19
CA ILE A 64 -14.85 11.68 4.97
C ILE A 64 -15.41 10.60 4.04
N GLY A 65 -16.42 10.94 3.27
CA GLY A 65 -16.99 10.04 2.26
C GLY A 65 -16.10 9.90 1.01
N THR A 66 -16.31 8.83 0.27
CA THR A 66 -15.65 8.59 -1.02
C THR A 66 -16.00 9.64 -2.08
N ASP A 67 -17.10 10.37 -1.89
CA ASP A 67 -17.60 11.46 -2.76
C ASP A 67 -17.22 12.85 -2.24
N SER A 68 -16.43 12.92 -1.15
CA SER A 68 -16.01 14.18 -0.53
C SER A 68 -15.20 15.06 -1.50
N PRO A 69 -15.16 16.39 -1.29
CA PRO A 69 -14.31 17.28 -2.08
C PRO A 69 -12.83 16.87 -2.06
N PHE A 70 -12.32 16.34 -0.93
CA PHE A 70 -10.96 15.85 -0.81
C PHE A 70 -10.68 14.74 -1.84
N VAL A 71 -11.49 13.68 -1.86
CA VAL A 71 -11.32 12.55 -2.77
C VAL A 71 -11.50 12.98 -4.24
N LYS A 72 -12.52 13.78 -4.53
CA LYS A 72 -12.79 14.31 -5.89
C LYS A 72 -11.64 15.16 -6.44
N ARG A 73 -10.97 15.93 -5.59
CA ARG A 73 -9.81 16.74 -6.00
C ARG A 73 -8.63 15.87 -6.40
N PHE A 74 -8.34 14.77 -5.69
CA PHE A 74 -7.32 13.81 -6.11
C PHE A 74 -7.72 13.05 -7.37
N GLN A 75 -8.99 12.70 -7.53
CA GLN A 75 -9.50 12.11 -8.76
C GLN A 75 -9.30 13.05 -9.96
N LEU A 76 -9.60 14.34 -9.80
CA LEU A 76 -9.37 15.35 -10.84
C LEU A 76 -7.88 15.55 -11.12
N ALA A 77 -7.04 15.55 -10.06
CA ALA A 77 -5.58 15.64 -10.20
C ALA A 77 -5.01 14.48 -11.00
N ALA A 78 -5.48 13.25 -10.77
CA ALA A 78 -5.05 12.07 -11.54
C ALA A 78 -5.27 12.27 -13.05
N LYS A 79 -6.45 12.81 -13.45
CA LYS A 79 -6.75 13.17 -14.84
C LYS A 79 -5.84 14.28 -15.37
N THR A 80 -5.78 15.39 -14.65
CA THR A 80 -5.03 16.58 -15.08
C THR A 80 -3.55 16.29 -15.26
N LEU A 81 -2.99 15.49 -14.34
CA LEU A 81 -1.60 15.07 -14.38
C LEU A 81 -1.36 13.86 -15.29
N GLN A 82 -2.40 13.19 -15.77
CA GLN A 82 -2.29 11.92 -16.49
C GLN A 82 -1.38 10.93 -15.75
N MET A 83 -1.61 10.78 -14.46
CA MET A 83 -0.85 9.94 -13.54
C MET A 83 -1.81 9.24 -12.59
N ALA A 84 -1.58 7.96 -12.34
CA ALA A 84 -2.37 7.25 -11.34
C ALA A 84 -2.05 7.77 -9.92
N ILE A 85 -3.08 7.89 -9.08
CA ILE A 85 -2.94 8.36 -7.70
C ILE A 85 -3.63 7.38 -6.76
N GLY A 86 -2.84 6.79 -5.85
CA GLY A 86 -3.32 6.03 -4.70
C GLY A 86 -3.43 6.94 -3.48
N VAL A 87 -4.63 7.47 -3.20
CA VAL A 87 -4.91 8.36 -2.07
C VAL A 87 -5.52 7.59 -0.91
N THR A 88 -5.09 7.92 0.31
CA THR A 88 -5.53 7.26 1.54
C THR A 88 -6.30 8.22 2.43
N PHE A 89 -7.29 7.71 3.14
CA PHE A 89 -8.11 8.54 3.99
C PHE A 89 -8.87 7.73 5.04
N LEU A 90 -9.27 8.40 6.10
CA LEU A 90 -10.22 7.90 7.07
C LEU A 90 -11.61 7.97 6.44
N GLU A 91 -12.16 6.82 6.04
CA GLU A 91 -13.44 6.73 5.32
C GLU A 91 -14.61 6.69 6.30
N SER A 92 -15.59 7.57 6.10
CA SER A 92 -16.86 7.53 6.83
C SER A 92 -17.66 6.27 6.46
N CYS A 93 -18.04 5.49 7.46
CA CYS A 93 -18.87 4.30 7.32
C CYS A 93 -19.87 4.24 8.48
N GLY A 94 -21.07 3.71 8.23
CA GLY A 94 -22.17 3.74 9.21
C GLY A 94 -21.91 3.01 10.54
N THR A 95 -20.98 2.03 10.56
CA THR A 95 -20.63 1.26 11.75
C THR A 95 -19.36 1.73 12.45
N GLY A 96 -18.65 2.67 11.87
CA GLY A 96 -17.37 3.20 12.32
C GLY A 96 -16.49 3.50 11.11
N PRO A 97 -15.51 4.42 11.22
CA PRO A 97 -14.63 4.75 10.12
C PRO A 97 -13.83 3.54 9.63
N LYS A 98 -13.34 3.64 8.38
CA LYS A 98 -12.41 2.68 7.79
C LYS A 98 -11.10 3.35 7.41
N ASN A 99 -10.03 2.61 7.49
CA ASN A 99 -8.74 2.98 6.93
C ASN A 99 -8.72 2.54 5.46
N THR A 100 -8.73 3.48 4.53
CA THR A 100 -9.06 3.20 3.12
C THR A 100 -8.06 3.83 2.17
N LEU A 101 -7.74 3.08 1.12
CA LEU A 101 -7.05 3.53 -0.10
C LEU A 101 -8.02 3.50 -1.27
N ILE A 102 -8.02 4.58 -2.06
CA ILE A 102 -8.62 4.59 -3.41
C ILE A 102 -7.51 4.79 -4.44
N LEU A 103 -7.55 3.98 -5.50
CA LEU A 103 -6.68 4.14 -6.66
C LEU A 103 -7.50 4.71 -7.83
N PHE A 104 -7.06 5.85 -8.35
CA PHE A 104 -7.54 6.45 -9.59
C PHE A 104 -6.52 6.25 -10.71
N ASP A 105 -6.98 5.94 -11.92
CA ASP A 105 -6.11 5.92 -13.08
C ASP A 105 -5.91 7.32 -13.68
N ARG A 106 -5.02 7.39 -14.66
CA ARG A 106 -4.71 8.63 -15.40
C ARG A 106 -5.85 9.20 -16.24
N TYR A 107 -7.00 8.50 -16.34
CA TYR A 107 -8.21 8.91 -17.09
C TYR A 107 -9.42 9.21 -16.18
N VAL A 108 -9.20 9.37 -14.86
CA VAL A 108 -10.28 9.59 -13.87
C VAL A 108 -11.01 8.33 -13.44
N LYS A 109 -10.73 7.19 -14.07
CA LYS A 109 -11.41 5.98 -13.70
C LYS A 109 -11.06 5.59 -12.25
N PHE A 110 -12.10 5.32 -11.48
CA PHE A 110 -11.97 4.61 -10.22
C PHE A 110 -11.51 3.18 -10.53
N VAL A 111 -10.30 2.82 -10.10
CA VAL A 111 -9.74 1.49 -10.35
C VAL A 111 -10.23 0.51 -9.30
N PHE A 112 -9.98 0.81 -8.03
CA PHE A 112 -10.53 0.08 -6.89
C PHE A 112 -10.45 0.91 -5.59
N LYS A 113 -11.19 0.43 -4.60
CA LYS A 113 -11.09 0.86 -3.21
C LYS A 113 -10.71 -0.35 -2.36
N TYR A 114 -9.79 -0.16 -1.43
CA TYR A 114 -9.39 -1.16 -0.47
C TYR A 114 -9.44 -0.57 0.94
N SER A 115 -10.08 -1.26 1.87
CA SER A 115 -10.05 -0.92 3.29
C SER A 115 -9.23 -1.97 4.04
N LYS A 116 -8.40 -1.53 4.97
CA LYS A 116 -7.51 -2.35 5.79
C LYS A 116 -8.28 -3.48 6.45
N ILE A 117 -7.85 -4.72 6.24
CA ILE A 117 -8.49 -5.91 6.80
C ILE A 117 -7.98 -6.15 8.22
N HIS A 118 -6.67 -6.11 8.40
CA HIS A 118 -6.05 -6.32 9.71
C HIS A 118 -5.85 -4.98 10.39
N THR A 119 -6.88 -4.52 11.12
CA THR A 119 -6.76 -3.33 11.98
C THR A 119 -5.90 -3.64 13.21
N CYS A 120 -5.18 -2.63 13.71
CA CYS A 120 -4.37 -2.76 14.94
C CYS A 120 -5.28 -2.74 16.17
N ASP A 121 -6.00 -3.84 16.40
CA ASP A 121 -7.04 -3.94 17.45
C ASP A 121 -6.47 -3.86 18.87
N PHE A 122 -5.16 -4.03 18.99
CA PHE A 122 -4.42 -3.83 20.24
C PHE A 122 -4.21 -2.35 20.59
N ASP A 123 -4.61 -1.42 19.70
CA ASP A 123 -4.49 0.03 19.87
C ASP A 123 -5.77 0.76 19.39
N ASP A 124 -5.70 2.05 19.10
CA ASP A 124 -6.85 2.90 18.76
C ASP A 124 -7.56 2.48 17.45
N GLU A 125 -6.91 1.76 16.56
CA GLU A 125 -7.57 1.16 15.38
C GLU A 125 -8.65 0.11 15.75
N LYS A 126 -8.73 -0.35 17.00
CA LYS A 126 -9.86 -1.18 17.49
C LYS A 126 -11.23 -0.56 17.26
N TYR A 127 -11.29 0.75 17.05
CA TYR A 127 -12.54 1.47 16.78
C TYR A 127 -12.85 1.58 15.27
N LEU A 128 -11.92 1.18 14.40
CA LEU A 128 -12.15 1.13 12.96
C LEU A 128 -12.98 -0.10 12.58
N THR A 129 -13.71 0.04 11.49
CA THR A 129 -14.38 -1.10 10.84
C THR A 129 -13.41 -1.75 9.87
N PRO A 130 -13.07 -3.04 10.05
CA PRO A 130 -12.20 -3.76 9.11
C PRO A 130 -12.76 -3.83 7.70
N GLY A 131 -11.86 -3.98 6.71
CA GLY A 131 -12.22 -4.38 5.35
C GLY A 131 -12.72 -5.83 5.28
N SER A 132 -13.34 -6.21 4.17
CA SER A 132 -13.97 -7.53 4.03
C SER A 132 -13.27 -8.45 3.04
N SER A 133 -12.41 -7.95 2.16
CA SER A 133 -11.78 -8.78 1.13
C SER A 133 -10.57 -8.14 0.48
N PHE A 134 -9.61 -8.99 0.09
CA PHE A 134 -8.53 -8.61 -0.82
C PHE A 134 -9.02 -8.72 -2.26
N HIS A 135 -8.71 -7.73 -3.08
CA HIS A 135 -9.02 -7.74 -4.51
C HIS A 135 -7.95 -7.02 -5.31
N THR A 136 -7.94 -7.29 -6.60
CA THR A 136 -7.04 -6.68 -7.56
C THR A 136 -7.83 -6.08 -8.70
N ALA A 137 -7.25 -5.08 -9.38
CA ALA A 137 -7.85 -4.50 -10.57
C ALA A 137 -6.77 -4.09 -11.59
N GLN A 138 -7.17 -3.96 -12.84
CA GLN A 138 -6.29 -3.50 -13.90
C GLN A 138 -6.17 -1.98 -13.87
N LEU A 139 -4.95 -1.50 -13.65
CA LEU A 139 -4.56 -0.11 -13.80
C LEU A 139 -4.05 0.13 -15.22
N ASP A 140 -4.60 1.14 -15.91
CA ASP A 140 -4.05 1.61 -17.17
C ASP A 140 -2.85 2.51 -16.93
N THR A 141 -1.73 2.17 -17.54
CA THR A 141 -0.47 2.94 -17.48
C THR A 141 0.01 3.27 -18.88
N ALA A 142 1.01 4.14 -18.99
CA ALA A 142 1.66 4.44 -20.27
C ALA A 142 2.43 3.23 -20.87
N LEU A 143 2.63 2.16 -20.08
CA LEU A 143 3.30 0.91 -20.46
C LEU A 143 2.31 -0.25 -20.69
N GLY A 144 1.02 0.04 -20.74
CA GLY A 144 -0.02 -0.96 -20.80
C GLY A 144 -0.69 -1.20 -19.44
N LYS A 145 -1.43 -2.28 -19.35
CA LYS A 145 -2.19 -2.64 -18.14
C LYS A 145 -1.32 -3.38 -17.13
N VAL A 146 -1.49 -3.03 -15.86
CA VAL A 146 -0.83 -3.66 -14.72
C VAL A 146 -1.89 -4.14 -13.75
N GLN A 147 -1.79 -5.38 -13.27
CA GLN A 147 -2.70 -5.90 -12.24
C GLN A 147 -2.22 -5.44 -10.86
N VAL A 148 -2.97 -4.55 -10.24
CA VAL A 148 -2.60 -3.90 -8.97
C VAL A 148 -3.51 -4.37 -7.84
N GLY A 149 -2.93 -4.69 -6.70
CA GLY A 149 -3.62 -4.90 -5.42
C GLY A 149 -3.14 -3.92 -4.36
N ALA A 150 -3.72 -4.00 -3.16
CA ALA A 150 -3.29 -3.22 -2.02
C ALA A 150 -3.30 -4.01 -0.72
N MET A 151 -2.40 -3.63 0.17
CA MET A 151 -2.38 -3.92 1.61
C MET A 151 -2.20 -2.58 2.31
N ILE A 152 -2.64 -2.46 3.57
CA ILE A 152 -2.39 -1.25 4.36
C ILE A 152 -1.66 -1.66 5.64
N CYS A 153 -0.44 -1.15 5.82
CA CYS A 153 0.37 -1.25 7.03
C CYS A 153 0.38 -2.67 7.63
N PHE A 154 -0.38 -2.92 8.70
CA PHE A 154 -0.43 -4.18 9.44
C PHE A 154 -0.84 -5.40 8.60
N ASP A 155 -1.55 -5.21 7.47
CA ASP A 155 -1.85 -6.31 6.53
C ASP A 155 -0.60 -7.05 6.06
N ARG A 156 0.56 -6.37 5.95
CA ARG A 156 1.82 -6.97 5.49
C ARG A 156 2.42 -7.98 6.47
N GLU A 157 2.05 -7.88 7.76
CA GLU A 157 2.52 -8.83 8.78
C GLU A 157 2.02 -10.26 8.49
N PHE A 158 0.88 -10.37 7.80
CA PHE A 158 0.25 -11.63 7.44
C PHE A 158 0.64 -12.05 6.02
N PRO A 159 1.44 -13.13 5.85
CA PRO A 159 1.87 -13.61 4.54
C PRO A 159 0.70 -13.97 3.61
N GLU A 160 -0.43 -14.35 4.17
CA GLU A 160 -1.67 -14.67 3.45
C GLU A 160 -2.17 -13.48 2.64
N SER A 161 -2.01 -12.26 3.12
CA SER A 161 -2.46 -11.03 2.45
C SER A 161 -1.83 -10.89 1.06
N ALA A 162 -0.50 -10.95 0.98
CA ALA A 162 0.21 -10.88 -0.29
C ALA A 162 -0.04 -12.13 -1.15
N ARG A 163 -0.15 -13.31 -0.51
CA ARG A 163 -0.43 -14.57 -1.22
C ARG A 163 -1.80 -14.55 -1.89
N VAL A 164 -2.84 -14.08 -1.23
CA VAL A 164 -4.17 -13.93 -1.82
C VAL A 164 -4.14 -12.96 -3.01
N LEU A 165 -3.42 -11.85 -2.89
CA LEU A 165 -3.27 -10.89 -4.00
C LEU A 165 -2.50 -11.51 -5.18
N MET A 166 -1.45 -12.28 -4.93
CA MET A 166 -0.73 -13.02 -5.99
C MET A 166 -1.65 -14.02 -6.70
N LEU A 167 -2.48 -14.77 -5.94
CA LEU A 167 -3.45 -15.72 -6.51
C LEU A 167 -4.55 -15.01 -7.32
N LYS A 168 -4.79 -13.72 -7.06
CA LYS A 168 -5.65 -12.83 -7.86
C LYS A 168 -4.86 -12.11 -8.97
N SER A 169 -3.68 -12.63 -9.33
CA SER A 169 -2.82 -12.18 -10.42
C SER A 169 -2.16 -10.82 -10.22
N ALA A 170 -2.06 -10.30 -9.00
CA ALA A 170 -1.33 -9.05 -8.75
C ALA A 170 0.10 -9.12 -9.32
N GLU A 171 0.53 -8.03 -9.96
CA GLU A 171 1.90 -7.77 -10.40
C GLU A 171 2.55 -6.71 -9.51
N LEU A 172 1.72 -5.82 -8.94
CA LEU A 172 2.11 -4.75 -8.04
C LEU A 172 1.17 -4.69 -6.85
N ILE A 173 1.72 -4.60 -5.65
CA ILE A 173 0.97 -4.33 -4.42
C ILE A 173 1.40 -2.95 -3.89
N LEU A 174 0.43 -2.06 -3.72
CA LEU A 174 0.61 -0.75 -3.09
C LEU A 174 0.38 -0.89 -1.58
N VAL A 175 1.32 -0.40 -0.78
CA VAL A 175 1.28 -0.54 0.68
C VAL A 175 1.43 0.84 1.36
N PRO A 176 0.34 1.59 1.53
CA PRO A 176 0.34 2.72 2.47
C PRO A 176 0.70 2.26 3.87
N ASN A 177 1.52 3.03 4.57
CA ASN A 177 2.09 2.65 5.85
C ASN A 177 2.21 3.83 6.81
N ALA A 178 2.11 3.56 8.11
CA ALA A 178 2.38 4.50 9.19
C ALA A 178 2.89 3.74 10.42
N CYS A 179 4.18 3.40 10.42
CA CYS A 179 4.83 2.76 11.57
C CYS A 179 6.36 2.86 11.46
N PRO A 180 7.10 2.55 12.53
CA PRO A 180 8.55 2.41 12.43
C PRO A 180 8.92 1.29 11.43
N MET A 181 9.78 1.59 10.47
CA MET A 181 10.33 0.64 9.52
C MET A 181 11.75 0.30 9.92
N GLU A 182 11.99 -0.94 10.28
CA GLU A 182 13.29 -1.47 10.71
C GLU A 182 13.60 -2.76 9.94
N ILE A 183 14.75 -3.34 10.18
CA ILE A 183 15.29 -4.47 9.40
C ILE A 183 14.29 -5.63 9.23
N ASN A 184 13.50 -5.96 10.26
CA ASN A 184 12.57 -7.09 10.20
C ASN A 184 11.37 -6.77 9.30
N ARG A 185 10.81 -5.54 9.43
CA ARG A 185 9.68 -5.10 8.59
C ARG A 185 10.08 -4.90 7.14
N LEU A 186 11.29 -4.36 6.89
CA LEU A 186 11.85 -4.29 5.53
C LEU A 186 12.08 -5.70 4.97
N SER A 187 12.58 -6.64 5.79
CA SER A 187 12.76 -8.04 5.40
C SER A 187 11.42 -8.74 5.13
N GLN A 188 10.36 -8.43 5.88
CA GLN A 188 9.01 -8.92 5.58
C GLN A 188 8.54 -8.47 4.19
N LEU A 189 8.66 -7.16 3.87
CA LEU A 189 8.26 -6.63 2.56
C LEU A 189 9.06 -7.27 1.43
N ARG A 190 10.38 -7.44 1.62
CA ARG A 190 11.25 -8.19 0.71
C ARG A 190 10.76 -9.62 0.53
N SER A 191 10.40 -10.30 1.62
CA SER A 191 9.88 -11.68 1.57
C SER A 191 8.53 -11.75 0.85
N ARG A 192 7.63 -10.76 1.07
CA ARG A 192 6.36 -10.69 0.33
C ARG A 192 6.57 -10.54 -1.17
N ALA A 193 7.57 -9.75 -1.58
CA ALA A 193 7.95 -9.63 -2.99
C ALA A 193 8.53 -10.94 -3.53
N PHE A 194 9.49 -11.53 -2.82
CA PHE A 194 10.18 -12.77 -3.18
C PHE A 194 9.21 -13.94 -3.36
N GLU A 195 8.48 -14.28 -2.31
CA GLU A 195 7.63 -15.48 -2.26
C GLU A 195 6.43 -15.46 -3.20
N ASN A 196 6.08 -14.27 -3.71
CA ASN A 196 4.94 -14.05 -4.59
C ASN A 196 5.33 -13.60 -6.00
N MET A 197 6.62 -13.37 -6.26
CA MET A 197 7.14 -12.90 -7.54
C MET A 197 6.34 -11.70 -8.06
N LEU A 198 6.23 -10.65 -7.25
CA LEU A 198 5.50 -9.43 -7.56
C LEU A 198 6.19 -8.22 -6.93
N CYS A 199 5.92 -7.04 -7.48
CA CYS A 199 6.44 -5.81 -6.90
C CYS A 199 5.63 -5.40 -5.65
N VAL A 200 6.35 -5.04 -4.58
CA VAL A 200 5.76 -4.43 -3.37
C VAL A 200 6.30 -3.02 -3.23
N ALA A 201 5.41 -2.02 -3.26
CA ALA A 201 5.75 -0.61 -3.13
C ALA A 201 5.11 -0.02 -1.87
N THR A 202 5.94 0.33 -0.89
CA THR A 202 5.52 0.81 0.44
C THR A 202 5.81 2.29 0.58
N CYS A 203 4.80 3.08 0.95
CA CYS A 203 4.93 4.49 1.26
C CYS A 203 4.65 4.75 2.73
N ASN A 204 5.66 5.22 3.47
CA ASN A 204 5.60 5.52 4.89
C ASN A 204 5.70 7.02 5.14
N TYR A 205 5.35 7.46 6.35
CA TYR A 205 5.63 8.82 6.81
C TYR A 205 7.11 9.00 7.16
N PRO A 206 7.68 10.21 6.96
CA PRO A 206 9.06 10.50 7.33
C PRO A 206 9.26 10.54 8.85
N SER A 207 10.50 10.61 9.27
CA SER A 207 10.88 10.96 10.65
C SER A 207 10.25 12.29 11.08
N GLY A 208 9.87 12.38 12.36
CA GLY A 208 9.13 13.53 12.91
C GLY A 208 7.61 13.39 12.90
N VAL A 209 7.05 12.41 12.19
CA VAL A 209 5.67 11.95 12.42
C VAL A 209 5.71 10.88 13.52
N PRO A 210 4.80 10.92 14.53
CA PRO A 210 4.82 9.95 15.62
C PRO A 210 4.86 8.51 15.11
N ASP A 211 5.74 7.71 15.73
CA ASP A 211 5.96 6.29 15.39
C ASP A 211 6.33 6.01 13.93
N CYS A 212 6.89 7.00 13.21
CA CYS A 212 7.36 6.85 11.84
C CYS A 212 8.82 7.28 11.70
N ASN A 213 9.54 6.66 10.78
CA ASN A 213 10.97 6.90 10.55
C ASN A 213 11.36 6.87 9.07
N GLY A 214 10.42 7.09 8.15
CA GLY A 214 10.70 7.01 6.72
C GLY A 214 10.78 5.57 6.20
N HIS A 215 11.85 5.28 5.47
CA HIS A 215 12.13 3.99 4.85
C HIS A 215 11.01 3.45 3.95
N SER A 216 10.36 4.36 3.18
CA SER A 216 9.54 3.95 2.05
C SER A 216 10.38 3.07 1.12
N SER A 217 9.83 1.94 0.66
CA SER A 217 10.63 0.96 -0.04
C SER A 217 9.91 0.32 -1.22
N VAL A 218 10.67 -0.14 -2.21
CA VAL A 218 10.15 -0.89 -3.34
C VAL A 218 11.03 -2.09 -3.62
N PHE A 219 10.42 -3.26 -3.61
CA PHE A 219 11.05 -4.55 -3.97
C PHE A 219 10.37 -5.09 -5.22
N ASP A 220 11.13 -5.44 -6.27
CA ASP A 220 10.56 -5.83 -7.57
C ASP A 220 10.10 -7.29 -7.66
N GLY A 221 10.51 -8.14 -6.72
CA GLY A 221 10.16 -9.55 -6.70
C GLY A 221 10.92 -10.43 -7.71
N ILE A 222 11.93 -9.91 -8.38
CA ILE A 222 12.83 -10.65 -9.26
C ILE A 222 14.03 -11.11 -8.43
N ALA A 223 14.02 -12.34 -7.93
CA ALA A 223 15.05 -12.82 -7.01
C ALA A 223 16.30 -13.35 -7.71
N PHE A 224 16.24 -13.60 -9.02
CA PHE A 224 17.34 -14.15 -9.77
C PHE A 224 17.41 -13.52 -11.16
N LYS A 225 18.62 -13.18 -11.58
CA LYS A 225 18.96 -12.82 -12.96
C LYS A 225 20.16 -13.63 -13.41
N GLU A 226 20.15 -14.08 -14.68
CA GLU A 226 21.21 -14.93 -15.20
C GLU A 226 22.60 -14.26 -15.11
N GLU A 227 22.64 -12.95 -15.36
CA GLU A 227 23.86 -12.15 -15.30
C GLU A 227 24.24 -11.74 -13.86
N ASP A 228 23.31 -11.85 -12.90
CA ASP A 228 23.51 -11.48 -11.50
C ASP A 228 22.76 -12.44 -10.57
N PRO A 229 23.38 -13.58 -10.22
CA PRO A 229 22.75 -14.58 -9.34
C PRO A 229 22.46 -14.09 -7.92
N SER A 230 23.08 -12.98 -7.51
CA SER A 230 22.89 -12.35 -6.18
C SER A 230 22.09 -11.04 -6.28
N TYR A 231 21.28 -10.90 -7.33
CA TYR A 231 20.52 -9.68 -7.57
C TYR A 231 19.70 -9.24 -6.35
N ASP A 232 19.90 -7.99 -5.97
CA ASP A 232 19.10 -7.37 -4.90
C ASP A 232 17.77 -6.87 -5.46
N MET A 233 16.67 -7.44 -4.98
CA MET A 233 15.31 -7.03 -5.37
C MET A 233 14.94 -5.61 -4.93
N CYS A 234 15.76 -4.94 -4.11
CA CYS A 234 15.50 -3.60 -3.61
C CYS A 234 15.74 -2.55 -4.69
N LEU A 235 14.67 -2.04 -5.28
CA LEU A 235 14.75 -0.93 -6.23
C LEU A 235 14.88 0.42 -5.52
N LEU A 236 14.37 0.50 -4.29
CA LEU A 236 14.39 1.69 -3.47
C LEU A 236 14.24 1.32 -2.00
N GLU A 237 15.06 1.93 -1.17
CA GLU A 237 14.83 2.16 0.25
C GLU A 237 15.14 3.64 0.51
N ALA A 238 14.14 4.41 0.93
CA ALA A 238 14.29 5.82 1.26
C ALA A 238 15.01 5.99 2.60
N GLY A 239 15.61 7.16 2.80
CA GLY A 239 16.03 7.59 4.14
C GLY A 239 14.85 8.04 5.00
N GLU A 240 15.16 8.70 6.12
CA GLU A 240 14.18 9.18 7.10
C GLU A 240 13.50 10.49 6.71
N GLU A 241 14.09 11.24 5.77
CA GLU A 241 13.70 12.60 5.44
C GLU A 241 12.39 12.68 4.64
N GLU A 242 11.73 13.84 4.74
CA GLU A 242 10.59 14.16 3.89
C GLU A 242 11.01 14.31 2.43
N GLY A 243 10.30 13.64 1.50
CA GLY A 243 10.63 13.72 0.09
C GLY A 243 9.71 12.95 -0.83
N ILE A 244 10.02 13.02 -2.13
CA ILE A 244 9.44 12.17 -3.17
C ILE A 244 10.52 11.19 -3.58
N TYR A 245 10.30 9.92 -3.33
CA TYR A 245 11.23 8.85 -3.65
C TYR A 245 10.72 8.03 -4.82
N MET A 246 11.53 7.92 -5.87
CA MET A 246 11.14 7.32 -7.15
C MET A 246 11.75 5.95 -7.32
N ALA A 247 10.92 4.96 -7.60
CA ALA A 247 11.38 3.66 -8.08
C ALA A 247 11.01 3.43 -9.55
N SER A 248 11.81 2.66 -10.25
CA SER A 248 11.59 2.29 -11.65
C SER A 248 11.48 0.78 -11.77
N LEU A 249 10.28 0.28 -12.04
CA LEU A 249 9.97 -1.15 -12.17
C LEU A 249 9.99 -1.56 -13.65
N ASP A 250 10.79 -2.58 -13.96
CA ASP A 250 10.75 -3.26 -15.25
C ASP A 250 9.66 -4.34 -15.24
N LEU A 251 8.48 -3.98 -15.74
CA LEU A 251 7.32 -4.88 -15.77
C LEU A 251 7.52 -6.07 -16.70
N GLU A 252 8.23 -5.89 -17.82
CA GLU A 252 8.45 -6.99 -18.75
C GLU A 252 9.46 -8.00 -18.17
N ALA A 253 10.52 -7.52 -17.52
CA ALA A 253 11.44 -8.39 -16.80
C ALA A 253 10.73 -9.17 -15.68
N LEU A 254 9.85 -8.53 -14.90
CA LEU A 254 9.06 -9.21 -13.89
C LEU A 254 8.13 -10.27 -14.49
N ARG A 255 7.48 -9.96 -15.61
CA ARG A 255 6.59 -10.89 -16.32
C ARG A 255 7.36 -12.07 -16.90
N ASP A 256 8.54 -11.82 -17.47
CA ASP A 256 9.42 -12.86 -17.98
C ASP A 256 9.92 -13.77 -16.86
N TYR A 257 10.35 -13.20 -15.74
CA TYR A 257 10.73 -13.94 -14.55
C TYR A 257 9.61 -14.87 -14.08
N ARG A 258 8.39 -14.35 -13.93
CA ARG A 258 7.20 -15.12 -13.51
C ARG A 258 6.86 -16.27 -14.47
N ARG A 259 7.16 -16.13 -15.76
CA ARG A 259 6.92 -17.20 -16.76
C ARG A 259 7.96 -18.31 -16.71
N LYS A 260 9.18 -17.98 -16.35
CA LYS A 260 10.33 -18.91 -16.41
C LYS A 260 10.57 -19.61 -15.07
N GLU A 261 10.26 -18.93 -13.96
CA GLU A 261 10.57 -19.41 -12.63
C GLU A 261 9.64 -20.56 -12.22
N SER A 262 10.22 -21.52 -11.49
CA SER A 262 9.55 -22.76 -11.13
C SER A 262 8.67 -22.65 -9.89
N PHE A 263 8.96 -21.74 -8.96
CA PHE A 263 8.16 -21.59 -7.74
C PHE A 263 6.94 -20.66 -7.92
N GLY A 264 6.26 -20.24 -6.88
CA GLY A 264 5.02 -19.49 -6.96
C GLY A 264 3.80 -20.41 -6.89
N ASN A 265 2.87 -20.31 -7.84
CA ASN A 265 1.60 -21.04 -7.74
C ASN A 265 1.65 -22.46 -8.33
N ALA A 266 2.55 -22.75 -9.28
CA ALA A 266 2.54 -24.00 -10.06
C ALA A 266 2.73 -25.25 -9.20
N TYR A 267 3.57 -25.20 -8.17
CA TYR A 267 3.90 -26.33 -7.31
C TYR A 267 3.22 -26.29 -5.94
N ARG A 268 2.27 -25.38 -5.75
CA ARG A 268 1.49 -25.34 -4.49
C ARG A 268 0.59 -26.56 -4.36
N HIS A 269 0.40 -27.01 -3.13
CA HIS A 269 -0.51 -28.09 -2.76
C HIS A 269 -1.68 -27.58 -1.89
N PRO A 270 -2.65 -26.81 -2.44
CA PRO A 270 -3.70 -26.15 -1.64
C PRO A 270 -4.48 -27.07 -0.71
N GLN A 271 -4.68 -28.33 -1.13
CA GLN A 271 -5.38 -29.35 -0.32
C GLN A 271 -4.64 -29.68 0.99
N LYS A 272 -3.35 -29.34 1.12
CA LYS A 272 -2.53 -29.54 2.32
C LYS A 272 -2.51 -28.32 3.27
N TYR A 273 -3.18 -27.22 2.90
CA TYR A 273 -3.15 -25.96 3.63
C TYR A 273 -4.44 -25.66 4.37
N GLN A 274 -5.22 -26.69 4.72
CA GLN A 274 -6.50 -26.53 5.41
C GLN A 274 -6.37 -25.86 6.79
N ASP A 275 -5.23 -26.03 7.44
CA ASP A 275 -4.96 -25.38 8.74
C ASP A 275 -4.90 -23.85 8.64
N LEU A 276 -4.60 -23.29 7.45
CA LEU A 276 -4.58 -21.84 7.25
C LEU A 276 -5.97 -21.18 7.33
N ILE A 277 -7.04 -21.96 7.21
CA ILE A 277 -8.42 -21.45 7.24
C ILE A 277 -9.16 -21.86 8.52
N ARG A 278 -8.47 -22.44 9.50
CA ARG A 278 -9.04 -22.73 10.80
C ARG A 278 -9.27 -21.47 11.60
N GLU A 279 -10.40 -21.39 12.27
CA GLU A 279 -10.77 -20.27 13.12
C GLU A 279 -10.32 -20.44 14.57
N GLU A 280 -10.00 -21.69 14.97
CA GLU A 280 -9.54 -22.00 16.32
C GLU A 280 -8.20 -21.31 16.63
N LYS A 281 -8.14 -20.73 17.81
CA LYS A 281 -6.94 -20.10 18.34
C LYS A 281 -6.52 -20.81 19.60
N GLU A 282 -5.26 -21.18 19.66
CA GLU A 282 -4.66 -21.89 20.80
C GLU A 282 -3.56 -21.06 21.45
N ALA A 283 -3.30 -21.35 22.73
CA ALA A 283 -2.16 -20.77 23.41
C ALA A 283 -0.85 -21.06 22.65
N PRO A 284 0.10 -20.12 22.58
CA PRO A 284 0.14 -18.82 23.29
C PRO A 284 -0.57 -17.67 22.57
N PHE A 285 -1.25 -17.89 21.44
CA PHE A 285 -1.75 -16.84 20.54
C PHE A 285 -3.15 -16.32 20.91
N ILE A 286 -3.63 -16.64 22.12
CA ILE A 286 -4.92 -16.15 22.62
C ILE A 286 -4.76 -14.67 23.05
N ARG A 287 -5.61 -13.80 22.50
CA ARG A 287 -5.64 -12.38 22.82
C ARG A 287 -7.05 -11.96 23.28
N LYS A 288 -7.09 -11.20 24.39
CA LYS A 288 -8.38 -10.69 24.93
C LYS A 288 -8.97 -9.54 24.11
N ASP A 289 -8.11 -8.84 23.37
CA ASP A 289 -8.41 -7.72 22.50
C ASP A 289 -8.76 -8.13 21.04
N TYR A 290 -8.71 -9.43 20.76
CA TYR A 290 -9.09 -9.93 19.43
C TYR A 290 -10.59 -9.69 19.15
N ARG A 291 -10.87 -9.18 17.95
CA ARG A 291 -12.21 -9.08 17.37
C ARG A 291 -12.34 -10.07 16.20
N PRO A 292 -13.38 -10.91 16.16
CA PRO A 292 -13.61 -11.87 15.06
C PRO A 292 -13.99 -11.19 13.74
#